data_4ab2e7395500bc4ce6b2365407812da0
#
_entry.id   4ab2e7395500bc4ce6b2365407812da0
#
_cell.length_a   1.000
_cell.length_b   1.000
_cell.length_c   1.000
_cell.angle_alpha   90.00
_cell.angle_beta   90.00
_cell.angle_gamma   90.00
#
_symmetry.space_group_name_H-M   'P 1'
#
loop_
_entity.id
_entity.type
_entity.pdbx_description
1 polymer ?
#
loop_
_entity_poly.entity_id
_entity_poly.type
_entity_poly.pdbx_seq_one_letter_code
_entity_poly.pdbx_strand_id
1 'polypeptide(L)'
;MEQLKLTEQDLINAVCLFHAKFKSVRPEEVEVELSFDDDAGYGAEACINGSCDLYNTTNFITAIRLYIDEQLGKDSISARIVLDIEDEMVAHVSW
;
A
#
# COMPACT_ATOMS: atom_id res chain seq x y z
N MET A 1 -23.82 2.54 1.09
CA MET A 1 -22.49 2.97 0.65
C MET A 1 -21.49 2.61 1.73
N GLU A 2 -20.48 1.88 1.39
CA GLU A 2 -19.49 1.41 2.36
C GLU A 2 -18.24 2.27 2.33
N GLN A 3 -17.66 2.55 3.48
CA GLN A 3 -16.42 3.30 3.59
C GLN A 3 -15.50 2.61 4.57
N LEU A 4 -14.20 2.75 4.31
CA LEU A 4 -13.16 2.14 5.13
C LEU A 4 -11.96 3.08 5.16
N LYS A 5 -11.32 3.20 6.33
CA LYS A 5 -10.07 3.96 6.46
C LYS A 5 -8.95 2.97 6.74
N LEU A 6 -7.93 3.01 5.88
CA LEU A 6 -6.72 2.21 6.08
C LEU A 6 -5.68 3.06 6.81
N THR A 7 -5.11 2.50 7.87
CA THR A 7 -4.09 3.18 8.66
C THR A 7 -2.73 3.09 7.97
N GLU A 8 -1.74 3.80 8.49
CA GLU A 8 -0.37 3.69 8.02
C GLU A 8 0.12 2.23 8.09
N GLN A 9 -0.20 1.52 9.17
CA GLN A 9 0.19 0.12 9.30
C GLN A 9 -0.47 -0.75 8.23
N ASP A 10 -1.73 -0.48 7.90
CA ASP A 10 -2.41 -1.19 6.81
C ASP A 10 -1.71 -0.94 5.48
N LEU A 11 -1.28 0.29 5.23
CA LEU A 11 -0.59 0.65 4.00
C LEU A 11 0.78 -0.03 3.91
N ILE A 12 1.50 -0.07 5.02
CA ILE A 12 2.78 -0.78 5.10
C ILE A 12 2.56 -2.26 4.83
N ASN A 13 1.54 -2.85 5.44
CA ASN A 13 1.20 -4.25 5.21
C ASN A 13 0.84 -4.53 3.76
N ALA A 14 0.11 -3.61 3.12
CA ALA A 14 -0.29 -3.76 1.72
C ALA A 14 0.93 -3.84 0.80
N VAL A 15 1.89 -2.91 0.96
CA VAL A 15 3.11 -2.91 0.15
C VAL A 15 3.98 -4.12 0.49
N CYS A 16 4.08 -4.45 1.77
CA CYS A 16 4.87 -5.60 2.22
C CYS A 16 4.38 -6.90 1.59
N LEU A 17 3.08 -7.15 1.65
CA LEU A 17 2.49 -8.37 1.09
C LEU A 17 2.61 -8.42 -0.43
N PHE A 18 2.38 -7.29 -1.08
CA PHE A 18 2.51 -7.20 -2.54
C PHE A 18 3.94 -7.49 -2.98
N HIS A 19 4.91 -6.86 -2.33
CA HIS A 19 6.32 -7.03 -2.68
C HIS A 19 6.81 -8.46 -2.39
N ALA A 20 6.40 -9.01 -1.25
CA ALA A 20 6.74 -10.39 -0.89
C ALA A 20 6.23 -11.38 -1.94
N LYS A 21 4.99 -11.18 -2.41
CA LYS A 21 4.39 -12.02 -3.43
C LYS A 21 5.12 -11.87 -4.77
N PHE A 22 5.45 -10.63 -5.14
CA PHE A 22 6.15 -10.33 -6.38
C PHE A 22 7.55 -10.95 -6.41
N LYS A 23 8.26 -10.93 -5.27
CA LYS A 23 9.62 -11.46 -5.17
C LYS A 23 9.67 -12.92 -4.71
N SER A 24 8.53 -13.51 -4.38
CA SER A 24 8.45 -14.89 -3.88
C SER A 24 9.25 -15.08 -2.60
N VAL A 25 9.16 -14.12 -1.69
CA VAL A 25 9.79 -14.19 -0.36
C VAL A 25 8.70 -14.07 0.71
N ARG A 26 9.08 -14.27 1.97
CA ARG A 26 8.14 -14.14 3.08
C ARG A 26 7.96 -12.67 3.44
N PRO A 27 6.76 -12.26 3.86
CA PRO A 27 6.52 -10.86 4.24
C PRO A 27 7.47 -10.33 5.30
N GLU A 28 7.88 -11.16 6.26
CA GLU A 28 8.79 -10.73 7.32
C GLU A 28 10.20 -10.42 6.82
N GLU A 29 10.52 -10.76 5.58
CA GLU A 29 11.81 -10.41 4.97
C GLU A 29 11.78 -9.05 4.29
N VAL A 30 10.61 -8.42 4.19
CA VAL A 30 10.42 -7.15 3.49
C VAL A 30 10.32 -6.01 4.49
N GLU A 31 11.12 -4.96 4.28
CA GLU A 31 11.02 -3.71 5.04
C GLU A 31 10.39 -2.67 4.15
N VAL A 32 9.40 -1.94 4.66
CA VAL A 32 8.65 -0.96 3.89
C VAL A 32 8.71 0.40 4.56
N GLU A 33 8.95 1.43 3.75
CA GLU A 33 8.92 2.82 4.19
C GLU A 33 7.99 3.59 3.25
N LEU A 34 7.02 4.29 3.82
CA LEU A 34 6.10 5.13 3.04
C LEU A 34 6.71 6.51 2.85
N SER A 35 6.38 7.15 1.74
CA SER A 35 6.90 8.46 1.43
C SER A 35 5.85 9.34 0.75
N PHE A 36 6.02 10.64 0.92
CA PHE A 36 5.23 11.63 0.22
C PHE A 36 6.14 12.76 -0.25
N ASP A 37 5.99 13.14 -1.51
CA ASP A 37 6.76 14.21 -2.15
C ASP A 37 5.78 15.12 -2.87
N ASP A 38 5.93 16.43 -2.72
CA ASP A 38 5.04 17.40 -3.36
C ASP A 38 5.00 17.24 -4.88
N ASP A 39 6.11 16.84 -5.50
CA ASP A 39 6.19 16.67 -6.94
C ASP A 39 5.80 15.26 -7.39
N ALA A 40 6.29 14.24 -6.68
CA ALA A 40 6.09 12.84 -7.07
C ALA A 40 4.82 12.22 -6.48
N GLY A 41 4.25 12.82 -5.44
CA GLY A 41 3.05 12.31 -4.78
C GLY A 41 3.35 11.23 -3.76
N TYR A 42 2.37 10.37 -3.51
CA TYR A 42 2.49 9.28 -2.54
C TYR A 42 3.28 8.13 -3.14
N GLY A 43 4.09 7.49 -2.32
CA GLY A 43 4.87 6.35 -2.76
C GLY A 43 5.35 5.52 -1.58
N ALA A 44 6.15 4.51 -1.90
CA ALA A 44 6.71 3.62 -0.89
C ALA A 44 8.02 3.04 -1.41
N GLU A 45 8.82 2.53 -0.47
CA GLU A 45 10.04 1.80 -0.79
C GLU A 45 9.97 0.47 -0.08
N ALA A 46 10.24 -0.62 -0.80
CA ALA A 46 10.28 -1.96 -0.23
C ALA A 46 11.67 -2.54 -0.41
N CYS A 47 12.25 -3.01 0.68
CA CYS A 47 13.63 -3.47 0.71
C CYS A 47 13.73 -4.91 1.21
N ILE A 48 14.59 -5.70 0.56
CA ILE A 48 14.94 -7.05 0.96
C ILE A 48 16.46 -7.15 0.99
N ASN A 49 17.04 -7.37 2.17
CA ASN A 49 18.48 -7.52 2.33
C ASN A 49 19.28 -6.40 1.66
N GLY A 50 18.82 -5.16 1.83
CA GLY A 50 19.50 -3.99 1.29
C GLY A 50 19.19 -3.69 -0.18
N SER A 51 18.42 -4.54 -0.85
CA SER A 51 17.98 -4.31 -2.22
C SER A 51 16.59 -3.70 -2.18
N CYS A 52 16.47 -2.46 -2.66
CA CYS A 52 15.23 -1.69 -2.52
C CYS A 52 14.59 -1.38 -3.86
N ASP A 53 13.27 -1.43 -3.91
CA ASP A 53 12.48 -1.04 -5.07
C ASP A 53 11.55 0.10 -4.67
N LEU A 54 11.43 1.09 -5.55
CA LEU A 54 10.55 2.24 -5.33
C LEU A 54 9.19 1.99 -5.97
N TYR A 55 8.15 2.34 -5.22
CA TYR A 55 6.77 2.27 -5.68
C TYR A 55 6.27 3.69 -5.92
N ASN A 56 5.86 4.00 -7.13
CA ASN A 56 5.20 5.26 -7.42
C ASN A 56 3.73 5.17 -6.96
N THR A 57 2.99 6.26 -7.10
CA THR A 57 1.59 6.31 -6.64
C THR A 57 0.75 5.21 -7.29
N THR A 58 0.92 4.99 -8.60
CA THR A 58 0.16 3.97 -9.32
C THR A 58 0.43 2.57 -8.77
N ASN A 59 1.70 2.24 -8.55
CA ASN A 59 2.09 0.95 -8.01
C ASN A 59 1.62 0.79 -6.56
N PHE A 60 1.67 1.87 -5.80
CA PHE A 60 1.20 1.88 -4.42
C PHE A 60 -0.31 1.57 -4.36
N ILE A 61 -1.09 2.23 -5.21
CA ILE A 61 -2.53 1.98 -5.31
C ILE A 61 -2.80 0.52 -5.71
N THR A 62 -2.02 -0.03 -6.63
CA THR A 62 -2.15 -1.44 -7.02
C THR A 62 -1.94 -2.37 -5.83
N ALA A 63 -0.94 -2.08 -5.00
CA ALA A 63 -0.69 -2.87 -3.79
C ALA A 63 -1.87 -2.77 -2.81
N ILE A 64 -2.45 -1.59 -2.66
CA ILE A 64 -3.62 -1.38 -1.80
C ILE A 64 -4.82 -2.18 -2.32
N ARG A 65 -5.06 -2.18 -3.62
CA ARG A 65 -6.17 -2.96 -4.20
C ARG A 65 -6.01 -4.46 -3.93
N LEU A 66 -4.80 -4.98 -4.09
CA LEU A 66 -4.54 -6.38 -3.78
C LEU A 66 -4.80 -6.69 -2.31
N TYR A 67 -4.40 -5.79 -1.42
CA TYR A 67 -4.63 -5.92 0.01
C TYR A 67 -6.14 -5.97 0.31
N ILE A 68 -6.92 -5.11 -0.32
CA ILE A 68 -8.37 -5.09 -0.16
C ILE A 68 -8.98 -6.43 -0.60
N ASP A 69 -8.56 -6.94 -1.75
CA ASP A 69 -9.08 -8.21 -2.27
C ASP A 69 -8.70 -9.39 -1.38
N GLU A 70 -7.43 -9.52 -1.02
CA GLU A 70 -6.92 -10.73 -0.38
C GLU A 70 -7.07 -10.72 1.13
N GLN A 71 -6.89 -9.56 1.78
CA GLN A 71 -6.90 -9.49 3.23
C GLN A 71 -8.25 -9.06 3.80
N LEU A 72 -8.99 -8.24 3.06
CA LEU A 72 -10.27 -7.72 3.53
C LEU A 72 -11.45 -8.42 2.87
N GLY A 73 -11.22 -9.17 1.80
CA GLY A 73 -12.27 -9.90 1.11
C GLY A 73 -13.31 -9.00 0.46
N LYS A 74 -12.89 -7.81 0.01
CA LYS A 74 -13.79 -6.85 -0.62
C LYS A 74 -13.37 -6.61 -2.07
N ASP A 75 -14.30 -6.07 -2.87
CA ASP A 75 -14.06 -5.79 -4.28
C ASP A 75 -13.22 -4.52 -4.44
N SER A 76 -11.94 -4.69 -4.76
CA SER A 76 -11.04 -3.55 -4.93
C SER A 76 -11.26 -2.81 -6.25
N ILE A 77 -11.80 -3.47 -7.27
CA ILE A 77 -11.99 -2.87 -8.59
C ILE A 77 -12.98 -1.73 -8.53
N SER A 78 -14.06 -1.91 -7.77
CA SER A 78 -15.10 -0.90 -7.59
C SER A 78 -14.72 0.14 -6.55
N ALA A 79 -13.63 -0.06 -5.82
CA ALA A 79 -13.25 0.82 -4.71
C ALA A 79 -12.61 2.10 -5.23
N ARG A 80 -12.99 3.21 -4.61
CA ARG A 80 -12.32 4.49 -4.80
C ARG A 80 -11.34 4.68 -3.66
N ILE A 81 -10.06 4.83 -3.98
CA ILE A 81 -8.98 4.94 -3.00
C ILE A 81 -8.40 6.35 -3.06
N VAL A 82 -8.46 7.05 -1.93
CA VAL A 82 -7.90 8.38 -1.79
C VAL A 82 -6.85 8.38 -0.70
N LEU A 83 -5.61 8.65 -1.06
CA LEU A 83 -4.50 8.77 -0.11
C LEU A 83 -4.50 10.16 0.52
N ASP A 84 -4.17 10.23 1.79
CA ASP A 84 -4.14 11.48 2.53
C ASP A 84 -3.09 11.41 3.63
N ILE A 85 -2.68 12.58 4.13
CA ILE A 85 -1.80 12.69 5.29
C ILE A 85 -2.60 13.37 6.39
N GLU A 86 -2.77 12.67 7.50
CA GLU A 86 -3.37 13.21 8.73
C GLU A 86 -2.24 13.30 9.76
N ASP A 87 -2.33 12.63 10.89
CA ASP A 87 -1.18 12.48 11.77
C ASP A 87 -0.18 11.50 11.18
N GLU A 88 -0.66 10.59 10.35
CA GLU A 88 0.12 9.62 9.60
C GLU A 88 -0.49 9.49 8.21
N MET A 89 0.17 8.77 7.31
CA MET A 89 -0.40 8.51 6.00
C MET A 89 -1.57 7.53 6.14
N VAL A 90 -2.69 7.85 5.48
CA VAL A 90 -3.89 7.02 5.51
C VAL A 90 -4.47 6.90 4.12
N ALA A 91 -5.38 5.96 3.93
CA ALA A 91 -6.16 5.85 2.71
C ALA A 91 -7.63 5.77 3.06
N HIS A 92 -8.44 6.57 2.37
CA HIS A 92 -9.89 6.53 2.49
C HIS A 92 -10.42 5.73 1.32
N VAL A 93 -11.12 4.65 1.60
CA VAL A 93 -11.65 3.74 0.58
C VAL A 93 -13.16 3.78 0.65
N SER A 94 -13.80 3.91 -0.50
CA SER A 94 -15.27 3.96 -0.57
C SER A 94 -15.77 3.19 -1.79
N TRP A 95 -16.99 2.67 -1.66
CA TRP A 95 -17.68 1.93 -2.70
C TRP A 95 -19.03 2.55 -3.07
#